data_ec2afe578506f6ab30ad39762a89929f
#
_entry.id   ec2afe578506f6ab30ad39762a89929f
#
_cell.length_a   1.000
_cell.length_b   1.000
_cell.length_c   1.000
_cell.angle_alpha   90.00
_cell.angle_beta   90.00
_cell.angle_gamma   90.00
#
_symmetry.space_group_name_H-M   'P 1'
#
loop_
_entity.id
_entity.type
_entity.pdbx_description
1 polymer ?
#
loop_
_entity_poly.entity_id
_entity_poly.type
_entity_poly.pdbx_seq_one_letter_code
_entity_poly.pdbx_strand_id
1 'polypeptide(L)'
;MEPMIKIENLTKKFKDNVIFSNLDAEVHKGDVISLLGPSGAGKSTFLRCINMLGEPTSGKIILNGEDLVTSSPKELTKLRTKIGMVFQGFNLFENKTILDNITLAPIKVKGMTKEAAENKAHDLLKTVGLDNKAAAYPASLSGGQSQRVAIVRALAMDPEVILFDEPTSALDPEKVGEVLNVMKELAQQDMTMIIVTHEMEFAKNVSNQIWFMDDGKIQEQQTPEGFFEHPKTDNAKRFLSKMI
;
A
#
# COMPACT_ATOMS: atom_id res chain seq x y z
N MET A 1 -15.00 -12.34 12.62
CA MET A 1 -14.04 -13.02 11.72
C MET A 1 -12.65 -12.72 12.25
N GLU A 2 -11.71 -13.66 12.12
CA GLU A 2 -10.32 -13.38 12.48
C GLU A 2 -9.73 -12.33 11.54
N PRO A 3 -8.91 -11.39 12.03
CA PRO A 3 -8.28 -10.40 11.18
C PRO A 3 -7.22 -11.05 10.27
N MET A 4 -7.12 -10.57 9.04
CA MET A 4 -6.07 -10.96 8.10
C MET A 4 -4.69 -10.47 8.58
N ILE A 5 -4.63 -9.20 9.01
CA ILE A 5 -3.43 -8.64 9.63
C ILE A 5 -3.80 -8.18 11.03
N LYS A 6 -3.03 -8.63 12.04
CA LYS A 6 -3.14 -8.14 13.41
C LYS A 6 -1.82 -7.51 13.83
N ILE A 7 -1.89 -6.30 14.33
CA ILE A 7 -0.75 -5.52 14.80
C ILE A 7 -0.91 -5.36 16.30
N GLU A 8 0.10 -5.76 17.07
CA GLU A 8 0.05 -5.76 18.54
C GLU A 8 1.26 -5.01 19.13
N ASN A 9 0.99 -3.94 19.88
CA ASN A 9 1.99 -3.15 20.59
C ASN A 9 3.17 -2.72 19.73
N LEU A 10 2.92 -2.40 18.45
CA LEU A 10 3.97 -2.11 17.48
C LEU A 10 4.67 -0.79 17.81
N THR A 11 5.98 -0.84 17.90
CA THR A 11 6.82 0.32 18.21
C THR A 11 7.95 0.42 17.20
N LYS A 12 8.22 1.64 16.71
CA LYS A 12 9.37 1.96 15.85
C LYS A 12 10.13 3.14 16.37
N LYS A 13 11.45 2.94 16.51
CA LYS A 13 12.40 3.99 16.87
C LYS A 13 13.55 4.01 15.85
N PHE A 14 14.11 5.19 15.63
CA PHE A 14 15.39 5.37 14.95
C PHE A 14 16.34 6.02 15.95
N LYS A 15 17.29 5.25 16.49
CA LYS A 15 18.12 5.66 17.64
C LYS A 15 17.20 6.08 18.81
N ASP A 16 17.33 7.31 19.28
CA ASP A 16 16.55 7.86 20.38
C ASP A 16 15.20 8.48 19.96
N ASN A 17 14.98 8.62 18.64
CA ASN A 17 13.74 9.21 18.12
C ASN A 17 12.64 8.14 17.97
N VAL A 18 11.58 8.27 18.76
CA VAL A 18 10.39 7.41 18.68
C VAL A 18 9.49 7.94 17.56
N ILE A 19 9.26 7.11 16.54
CA ILE A 19 8.36 7.47 15.43
C ILE A 19 6.91 7.16 15.80
N PHE A 20 6.69 5.98 16.38
CA PHE A 20 5.42 5.58 16.96
C PHE A 20 5.65 4.52 18.04
N SER A 21 4.72 4.39 18.96
CA SER A 21 4.82 3.42 20.05
C SER A 21 3.46 2.81 20.40
N ASN A 22 3.48 1.51 20.73
CA ASN A 22 2.33 0.74 21.19
C ASN A 22 1.10 0.90 20.27
N LEU A 23 1.31 0.76 18.95
CA LEU A 23 0.22 0.76 17.99
C LEU A 23 -0.45 -0.62 17.94
N ASP A 24 -1.77 -0.61 18.05
CA ASP A 24 -2.62 -1.77 17.84
C ASP A 24 -3.58 -1.48 16.68
N ALA A 25 -3.73 -2.45 15.77
CA ALA A 25 -4.63 -2.34 14.64
C ALA A 25 -4.99 -3.72 14.09
N GLU A 26 -6.17 -3.83 13.48
CA GLU A 26 -6.64 -5.04 12.83
C GLU A 26 -7.14 -4.70 11.41
N VAL A 27 -6.78 -5.55 10.44
CA VAL A 27 -7.21 -5.45 9.05
C VAL A 27 -7.94 -6.72 8.67
N HIS A 28 -9.14 -6.59 8.16
CA HIS A 28 -9.95 -7.72 7.70
C HIS A 28 -9.89 -7.82 6.18
N LYS A 29 -10.21 -9.01 5.67
CA LYS A 29 -10.27 -9.21 4.22
C LYS A 29 -11.35 -8.30 3.60
N GLY A 30 -10.97 -7.61 2.52
CA GLY A 30 -11.83 -6.63 1.85
C GLY A 30 -11.80 -5.23 2.47
N ASP A 31 -11.02 -5.01 3.53
CA ASP A 31 -10.84 -3.66 4.06
C ASP A 31 -10.08 -2.77 3.09
N VAL A 32 -10.63 -1.59 2.85
CA VAL A 32 -9.98 -0.48 2.14
C VAL A 32 -9.77 0.65 3.14
N ILE A 33 -8.55 0.70 3.68
CA ILE A 33 -8.20 1.61 4.77
C ILE A 33 -7.42 2.79 4.23
N SER A 34 -7.91 4.01 4.42
CA SER A 34 -7.10 5.22 4.21
C SER A 34 -6.45 5.65 5.51
N LEU A 35 -5.12 5.66 5.52
CA LEU A 35 -4.30 6.16 6.63
C LEU A 35 -3.99 7.63 6.41
N LEU A 36 -4.70 8.49 7.12
CA LEU A 36 -4.62 9.95 7.05
C LEU A 36 -3.83 10.53 8.23
N GLY A 37 -3.37 11.77 8.07
CA GLY A 37 -2.69 12.50 9.14
C GLY A 37 -1.62 13.45 8.60
N PRO A 38 -1.07 14.33 9.45
CA PRO A 38 -0.08 15.32 9.04
C PRO A 38 1.23 14.67 8.55
N SER A 39 2.03 15.45 7.81
CA SER A 39 3.39 15.03 7.43
C SER A 39 4.23 14.79 8.71
N GLY A 40 5.04 13.74 8.68
CA GLY A 40 5.85 13.37 9.85
C GLY A 40 5.13 12.55 10.93
N ALA A 41 3.83 12.29 10.83
CA ALA A 41 3.09 11.46 11.79
C ALA A 41 3.54 9.98 11.87
N GLY A 42 4.39 9.53 10.93
CA GLY A 42 4.91 8.15 10.93
C GLY A 42 4.19 7.19 9.97
N LYS A 43 3.23 7.67 9.16
CA LYS A 43 2.38 6.85 8.28
C LYS A 43 3.17 5.92 7.35
N SER A 44 4.08 6.45 6.54
CA SER A 44 4.93 5.66 5.63
C SER A 44 5.84 4.69 6.38
N THR A 45 6.34 5.08 7.56
CA THR A 45 7.14 4.20 8.41
C THR A 45 6.31 3.04 8.95
N PHE A 46 5.07 3.32 9.38
CA PHE A 46 4.13 2.31 9.84
C PHE A 46 3.80 1.33 8.71
N LEU A 47 3.48 1.84 7.51
CA LEU A 47 3.19 1.01 6.34
C LEU A 47 4.38 0.10 5.97
N ARG A 48 5.61 0.64 6.03
CA ARG A 48 6.84 -0.15 5.77
C ARG A 48 7.14 -1.18 6.85
N CYS A 49 6.68 -0.98 8.07
CA CYS A 49 6.77 -2.02 9.10
C CYS A 49 5.83 -3.19 8.79
N ILE A 50 4.62 -2.94 8.27
CA ILE A 50 3.64 -4.00 7.98
C ILE A 50 4.20 -5.04 7.00
N ASN A 51 4.99 -4.64 5.99
CA ASN A 51 5.64 -5.57 5.07
C ASN A 51 7.10 -5.90 5.44
N MET A 52 7.53 -5.51 6.63
CA MET A 52 8.90 -5.73 7.13
C MET A 52 10.01 -5.14 6.26
N LEU A 53 9.74 -4.09 5.45
CA LEU A 53 10.77 -3.26 4.83
C LEU A 53 11.44 -2.35 5.84
N GLY A 54 10.73 -2.01 6.91
CA GLY A 54 11.25 -1.34 8.08
C GLY A 54 11.06 -2.23 9.29
N GLU A 55 12.11 -2.88 9.79
CA GLU A 55 12.00 -3.69 11.00
C GLU A 55 11.41 -2.88 12.16
N PRO A 56 10.34 -3.32 12.83
CA PRO A 56 9.85 -2.70 14.06
C PRO A 56 10.88 -2.86 15.18
N THR A 57 10.87 -1.96 16.15
CA THR A 57 11.73 -2.05 17.34
C THR A 57 11.20 -3.07 18.33
N SER A 58 9.87 -3.18 18.43
CA SER A 58 9.16 -4.19 19.25
C SER A 58 7.71 -4.31 18.79
N GLY A 59 7.01 -5.29 19.31
CA GLY A 59 5.63 -5.61 18.95
C GLY A 59 5.54 -6.75 17.96
N LYS A 60 4.34 -7.02 17.45
CA LYS A 60 4.07 -8.12 16.53
C LYS A 60 3.28 -7.64 15.32
N ILE A 61 3.51 -8.32 14.20
CA ILE A 61 2.72 -8.17 12.97
C ILE A 61 2.37 -9.59 12.53
N ILE A 62 1.13 -9.94 12.66
CA ILE A 62 0.61 -11.29 12.41
C ILE A 62 -0.18 -11.24 11.11
N LEU A 63 0.23 -12.00 10.10
CA LEU A 63 -0.48 -12.17 8.83
C LEU A 63 -1.04 -13.59 8.76
N ASN A 64 -2.36 -13.74 8.75
CA ASN A 64 -3.04 -15.04 8.73
C ASN A 64 -2.52 -16.02 9.81
N GLY A 65 -2.28 -15.52 11.02
CA GLY A 65 -1.77 -16.30 12.15
C GLY A 65 -0.25 -16.49 12.20
N GLU A 66 0.50 -16.04 11.18
CA GLU A 66 1.96 -16.14 11.11
C GLU A 66 2.62 -14.81 11.51
N ASP A 67 3.47 -14.77 12.54
CA ASP A 67 4.16 -13.55 13.00
C ASP A 67 5.36 -13.23 12.08
N LEU A 68 5.28 -12.10 11.36
CA LEU A 68 6.33 -11.65 10.45
C LEU A 68 7.62 -11.23 11.18
N VAL A 69 7.50 -10.74 12.43
CA VAL A 69 8.64 -10.19 13.17
C VAL A 69 9.59 -11.29 13.63
N THR A 70 9.03 -12.45 14.01
CA THR A 70 9.81 -13.58 14.49
C THR A 70 10.12 -14.63 13.41
N SER A 71 9.61 -14.44 12.20
CA SER A 71 9.82 -15.35 11.06
C SER A 71 11.27 -15.41 10.63
N SER A 72 11.75 -16.59 10.25
CA SER A 72 13.06 -16.75 9.61
C SER A 72 13.11 -15.98 8.26
N PRO A 73 14.30 -15.61 7.76
CA PRO A 73 14.43 -14.91 6.49
C PRO A 73 13.75 -15.63 5.30
N LYS A 74 13.73 -16.95 5.31
CA LYS A 74 13.09 -17.76 4.26
C LYS A 74 11.56 -17.69 4.36
N GLU A 75 11.00 -17.80 5.56
CA GLU A 75 9.56 -17.68 5.82
C GLU A 75 9.09 -16.26 5.53
N LEU A 76 9.83 -15.25 6.00
CA LEU A 76 9.53 -13.85 5.73
C LEU A 76 9.49 -13.53 4.24
N THR A 77 10.41 -14.11 3.44
CA THR A 77 10.38 -13.95 1.98
C THR A 77 9.07 -14.50 1.40
N LYS A 78 8.61 -15.66 1.88
CA LYS A 78 7.34 -16.25 1.46
C LYS A 78 6.14 -15.40 1.90
N LEU A 79 6.13 -14.93 3.14
CA LEU A 79 5.04 -14.09 3.67
C LEU A 79 4.94 -12.76 2.92
N ARG A 80 6.07 -12.14 2.59
CA ARG A 80 6.11 -10.91 1.78
C ARG A 80 5.50 -11.05 0.38
N THR A 81 5.44 -12.26 -0.19
CA THR A 81 4.73 -12.44 -1.48
C THR A 81 3.23 -12.20 -1.37
N LYS A 82 2.67 -12.29 -0.16
CA LYS A 82 1.26 -12.04 0.13
C LYS A 82 0.94 -10.56 0.34
N ILE A 83 1.97 -9.72 0.52
CA ILE A 83 1.83 -8.28 0.78
C ILE A 83 2.46 -7.50 -0.37
N GLY A 84 1.63 -6.98 -1.26
CA GLY A 84 2.08 -6.07 -2.32
C GLY A 84 2.43 -4.69 -1.73
N MET A 85 3.39 -3.98 -2.35
CA MET A 85 3.68 -2.60 -1.99
C MET A 85 3.90 -1.74 -3.22
N VAL A 86 3.22 -0.60 -3.24
CA VAL A 86 3.32 0.44 -4.26
C VAL A 86 3.86 1.70 -3.58
N PHE A 87 4.96 2.23 -4.11
CA PHE A 87 5.69 3.36 -3.54
C PHE A 87 5.35 4.66 -4.24
N GLN A 88 5.59 5.78 -3.58
CA GLN A 88 5.52 7.13 -4.13
C GLN A 88 6.39 7.29 -5.40
N GLY A 89 7.59 6.75 -5.41
CA GLY A 89 8.59 6.90 -6.47
C GLY A 89 8.60 5.77 -7.50
N PHE A 90 7.50 5.07 -7.75
CA PHE A 90 7.33 3.95 -8.71
C PHE A 90 8.29 2.77 -8.50
N ASN A 91 9.58 3.01 -8.31
CA ASN A 91 10.65 2.05 -8.07
C ASN A 91 10.73 0.95 -9.14
N LEU A 92 10.54 1.32 -10.41
CA LEU A 92 10.75 0.43 -11.55
C LEU A 92 12.26 0.23 -11.79
N PHE A 93 12.62 -0.95 -12.28
CA PHE A 93 13.99 -1.23 -12.72
C PHE A 93 14.21 -0.56 -14.07
N GLU A 94 14.99 0.53 -14.09
CA GLU A 94 15.22 1.36 -15.28
C GLU A 94 15.90 0.60 -16.44
N ASN A 95 16.70 -0.42 -16.14
CA ASN A 95 17.41 -1.24 -17.09
C ASN A 95 16.62 -2.48 -17.59
N LYS A 96 15.32 -2.54 -17.28
CA LYS A 96 14.41 -3.62 -17.66
C LYS A 96 13.20 -3.07 -18.40
N THR A 97 12.68 -3.85 -19.34
CA THR A 97 11.40 -3.54 -19.98
C THR A 97 10.26 -3.54 -18.95
N ILE A 98 9.13 -3.00 -19.33
CA ILE A 98 7.91 -3.04 -18.47
C ILE A 98 7.50 -4.49 -18.23
N LEU A 99 7.52 -5.32 -19.27
CA LEU A 99 7.23 -6.75 -19.14
C LEU A 99 8.18 -7.44 -18.16
N ASP A 100 9.49 -7.18 -18.27
CA ASP A 100 10.49 -7.75 -17.35
C ASP A 100 10.32 -7.24 -15.91
N ASN A 101 9.93 -5.98 -15.72
CA ASN A 101 9.62 -5.44 -14.39
C ASN A 101 8.49 -6.21 -13.71
N ILE A 102 7.47 -6.61 -14.46
CA ILE A 102 6.29 -7.30 -13.94
C ILE A 102 6.59 -8.79 -13.73
N THR A 103 7.31 -9.43 -14.67
CA THR A 103 7.51 -10.89 -14.67
C THR A 103 8.65 -11.37 -13.78
N LEU A 104 9.57 -10.48 -13.39
CA LEU A 104 10.77 -10.84 -12.64
C LEU A 104 10.45 -11.58 -11.34
N ALA A 105 9.57 -11.04 -10.51
CA ALA A 105 9.23 -11.63 -9.23
C ALA A 105 8.40 -12.92 -9.37
N PRO A 106 7.35 -13.00 -10.19
CA PRO A 106 6.63 -14.24 -10.48
C PRO A 106 7.57 -15.39 -10.92
N ILE A 107 8.53 -15.12 -11.80
CA ILE A 107 9.48 -16.14 -12.26
C ILE A 107 10.47 -16.52 -11.15
N LYS A 108 11.12 -15.52 -10.52
CA LYS A 108 12.23 -15.76 -9.58
C LYS A 108 11.79 -16.23 -8.20
N VAL A 109 10.64 -15.76 -7.74
CA VAL A 109 10.16 -16.01 -6.36
C VAL A 109 9.08 -17.08 -6.32
N LYS A 110 8.09 -17.03 -7.25
CA LYS A 110 7.01 -18.03 -7.32
C LYS A 110 7.36 -19.24 -8.20
N GLY A 111 8.46 -19.20 -8.96
CA GLY A 111 8.85 -20.28 -9.86
C GLY A 111 7.93 -20.46 -11.07
N MET A 112 7.20 -19.42 -11.46
CA MET A 112 6.35 -19.46 -12.67
C MET A 112 7.21 -19.68 -13.91
N THR A 113 6.66 -20.37 -14.89
CA THR A 113 7.30 -20.41 -16.22
C THR A 113 7.29 -19.03 -16.84
N LYS A 114 8.26 -18.75 -17.72
CA LYS A 114 8.35 -17.48 -18.42
C LYS A 114 7.05 -17.16 -19.18
N GLU A 115 6.54 -18.13 -19.93
CA GLU A 115 5.30 -17.98 -20.71
C GLU A 115 4.10 -17.64 -19.82
N ALA A 116 3.90 -18.36 -18.71
CA ALA A 116 2.80 -18.09 -17.80
C ALA A 116 2.90 -16.69 -17.16
N ALA A 117 4.12 -16.27 -16.79
CA ALA A 117 4.35 -14.95 -16.22
C ALA A 117 4.13 -13.82 -17.24
N GLU A 118 4.56 -14.01 -18.50
CA GLU A 118 4.34 -13.05 -19.59
C GLU A 118 2.86 -12.92 -19.94
N ASN A 119 2.13 -14.03 -20.08
CA ASN A 119 0.69 -14.01 -20.33
C ASN A 119 -0.06 -13.25 -19.21
N LYS A 120 0.24 -13.56 -17.97
CA LYS A 120 -0.33 -12.84 -16.81
C LYS A 120 0.01 -11.36 -16.82
N ALA A 121 1.26 -11.00 -17.14
CA ALA A 121 1.68 -9.61 -17.21
C ALA A 121 0.93 -8.84 -18.31
N HIS A 122 0.75 -9.44 -19.50
CA HIS A 122 -0.05 -8.87 -20.56
C HIS A 122 -1.50 -8.66 -20.17
N ASP A 123 -2.12 -9.64 -19.50
CA ASP A 123 -3.50 -9.51 -19.04
C ASP A 123 -3.64 -8.37 -18.01
N LEU A 124 -2.73 -8.28 -17.05
CA LEU A 124 -2.71 -7.18 -16.09
C LEU A 124 -2.42 -5.82 -16.74
N LEU A 125 -1.53 -5.75 -17.74
CA LEU A 125 -1.27 -4.51 -18.49
C LEU A 125 -2.50 -4.04 -19.28
N LYS A 126 -3.31 -4.96 -19.82
CA LYS A 126 -4.57 -4.63 -20.49
C LYS A 126 -5.56 -3.95 -19.54
N THR A 127 -5.67 -4.41 -18.29
CA THR A 127 -6.61 -3.80 -17.31
C THR A 127 -6.27 -2.33 -17.03
N VAL A 128 -5.01 -1.93 -17.15
CA VAL A 128 -4.57 -0.54 -16.95
C VAL A 128 -4.29 0.21 -18.28
N GLY A 129 -4.65 -0.37 -19.42
CA GLY A 129 -4.52 0.26 -20.74
C GLY A 129 -3.08 0.44 -21.23
N LEU A 130 -2.15 -0.41 -20.78
CA LEU A 130 -0.71 -0.29 -21.07
C LEU A 130 -0.08 -1.51 -21.76
N ASP A 131 -0.86 -2.42 -22.32
CA ASP A 131 -0.34 -3.63 -22.97
C ASP A 131 0.62 -3.30 -24.15
N ASN A 132 0.33 -2.22 -24.88
CA ASN A 132 1.18 -1.72 -25.95
C ASN A 132 2.54 -1.16 -25.49
N LYS A 133 2.77 -1.05 -24.17
CA LYS A 133 4.01 -0.59 -23.54
C LYS A 133 4.86 -1.73 -22.97
N ALA A 134 4.46 -2.98 -23.12
CA ALA A 134 5.16 -4.13 -22.55
C ALA A 134 6.66 -4.17 -22.90
N ALA A 135 7.04 -3.88 -24.14
CA ALA A 135 8.43 -3.85 -24.60
C ALA A 135 9.15 -2.51 -24.34
N ALA A 136 8.46 -1.50 -23.81
CA ALA A 136 9.04 -0.19 -23.50
C ALA A 136 9.89 -0.24 -22.22
N TYR A 137 10.71 0.79 -22.00
CA TYR A 137 11.47 1.00 -20.76
C TYR A 137 10.84 2.10 -19.91
N PRO A 138 11.03 2.09 -18.57
CA PRO A 138 10.44 3.07 -17.65
C PRO A 138 10.65 4.53 -18.06
N ALA A 139 11.85 4.88 -18.56
CA ALA A 139 12.18 6.24 -18.99
C ALA A 139 11.28 6.79 -20.12
N SER A 140 10.55 5.94 -20.84
CA SER A 140 9.63 6.35 -21.91
C SER A 140 8.18 6.52 -21.44
N LEU A 141 7.90 6.30 -20.16
CA LEU A 141 6.56 6.40 -19.58
C LEU A 141 6.33 7.76 -18.90
N SER A 142 5.08 8.21 -18.89
CA SER A 142 4.66 9.30 -17.99
C SER A 142 4.60 8.81 -16.54
N GLY A 143 4.61 9.73 -15.57
CA GLY A 143 4.50 9.37 -14.15
C GLY A 143 3.27 8.52 -13.84
N GLY A 144 2.09 8.88 -14.36
CA GLY A 144 0.87 8.09 -14.18
C GLY A 144 0.94 6.69 -14.82
N GLN A 145 1.61 6.57 -15.98
CA GLN A 145 1.87 5.26 -16.60
C GLN A 145 2.82 4.42 -15.73
N SER A 146 3.92 5.01 -15.24
CA SER A 146 4.88 4.33 -14.37
C SER A 146 4.22 3.84 -13.09
N GLN A 147 3.32 4.63 -12.50
CA GLN A 147 2.58 4.25 -11.30
C GLN A 147 1.61 3.09 -11.57
N ARG A 148 0.88 3.13 -12.68
CA ARG A 148 0.00 2.02 -13.06
C ARG A 148 0.80 0.72 -13.30
N VAL A 149 1.99 0.80 -13.91
CA VAL A 149 2.90 -0.35 -14.02
C VAL A 149 3.37 -0.84 -12.65
N ALA A 150 3.67 0.06 -11.70
CA ALA A 150 4.05 -0.33 -10.34
C ALA A 150 2.91 -1.07 -9.61
N ILE A 151 1.66 -0.67 -9.83
CA ILE A 151 0.48 -1.38 -9.33
C ILE A 151 0.38 -2.77 -9.96
N VAL A 152 0.47 -2.86 -11.29
CA VAL A 152 0.46 -4.14 -12.04
C VAL A 152 1.56 -5.08 -11.56
N ARG A 153 2.77 -4.56 -11.33
CA ARG A 153 3.88 -5.34 -10.79
C ARG A 153 3.57 -5.94 -9.41
N ALA A 154 2.91 -5.17 -8.54
CA ALA A 154 2.47 -5.68 -7.24
C ALA A 154 1.38 -6.76 -7.40
N LEU A 155 0.40 -6.55 -8.27
CA LEU A 155 -0.68 -7.50 -8.56
C LEU A 155 -0.18 -8.81 -9.19
N ALA A 156 0.92 -8.79 -9.95
CA ALA A 156 1.48 -9.97 -10.60
C ALA A 156 1.89 -11.07 -9.58
N MET A 157 2.09 -10.69 -8.32
CA MET A 157 2.40 -11.62 -7.24
C MET A 157 1.15 -12.22 -6.56
N ASP A 158 -0.08 -11.95 -7.02
CA ASP A 158 -1.34 -12.35 -6.36
C ASP A 158 -1.32 -12.05 -4.86
N PRO A 159 -1.13 -10.80 -4.47
CA PRO A 159 -1.07 -10.46 -3.06
C PRO A 159 -2.45 -10.57 -2.41
N GLU A 160 -2.48 -10.88 -1.11
CA GLU A 160 -3.70 -10.87 -0.31
C GLU A 160 -4.06 -9.44 0.15
N VAL A 161 -3.06 -8.57 0.26
CA VAL A 161 -3.19 -7.15 0.62
C VAL A 161 -2.19 -6.30 -0.16
N ILE A 162 -2.59 -5.08 -0.54
CA ILE A 162 -1.69 -4.12 -1.18
C ILE A 162 -1.57 -2.87 -0.29
N LEU A 163 -0.33 -2.48 -0.03
CA LEU A 163 0.03 -1.27 0.69
C LEU A 163 0.41 -0.18 -0.31
N PHE A 164 -0.20 1.00 -0.20
CA PHE A 164 0.08 2.16 -1.05
C PHE A 164 0.69 3.28 -0.22
N ASP A 165 1.94 3.64 -0.50
CA ASP A 165 2.66 4.72 0.18
C ASP A 165 2.62 5.98 -0.71
N GLU A 166 1.61 6.84 -0.51
CA GLU A 166 1.37 8.09 -1.25
C GLU A 166 1.44 7.90 -2.79
N PRO A 167 0.59 7.06 -3.40
CA PRO A 167 0.73 6.63 -4.78
C PRO A 167 0.54 7.73 -5.83
N THR A 168 0.02 8.89 -5.43
CA THR A 168 -0.28 10.03 -6.34
C THR A 168 0.62 11.24 -6.12
N SER A 169 1.39 11.30 -5.03
CA SER A 169 2.11 12.51 -4.62
C SER A 169 3.26 12.94 -5.57
N ALA A 170 3.76 12.02 -6.40
CA ALA A 170 4.79 12.28 -7.41
C ALA A 170 4.21 12.53 -8.82
N LEU A 171 2.88 12.70 -8.94
CA LEU A 171 2.19 12.83 -10.22
C LEU A 171 1.72 14.25 -10.49
N ASP A 172 1.68 14.60 -11.77
CA ASP A 172 0.96 15.79 -12.21
C ASP A 172 -0.54 15.65 -11.90
N PRO A 173 -1.24 16.72 -11.48
CA PRO A 173 -2.66 16.68 -11.11
C PRO A 173 -3.57 16.04 -12.16
N GLU A 174 -3.27 16.24 -13.44
CA GLU A 174 -4.02 15.68 -14.57
C GLU A 174 -3.92 14.13 -14.64
N LYS A 175 -2.90 13.52 -14.01
CA LYS A 175 -2.64 12.08 -14.03
C LYS A 175 -3.08 11.35 -12.76
N VAL A 176 -3.39 12.09 -11.70
CA VAL A 176 -3.85 11.53 -10.42
C VAL A 176 -5.11 10.68 -10.63
N GLY A 177 -6.08 11.18 -11.37
CA GLY A 177 -7.35 10.48 -11.63
C GLY A 177 -7.18 9.11 -12.29
N GLU A 178 -6.19 8.94 -13.19
CA GLU A 178 -5.92 7.66 -13.86
C GLU A 178 -5.49 6.58 -12.85
N VAL A 179 -4.68 6.94 -11.86
CA VAL A 179 -4.19 6.03 -10.81
C VAL A 179 -5.28 5.72 -9.79
N LEU A 180 -6.03 6.76 -9.35
CA LEU A 180 -7.14 6.58 -8.42
C LEU A 180 -8.25 5.70 -8.99
N ASN A 181 -8.51 5.75 -10.29
CA ASN A 181 -9.49 4.87 -10.95
C ASN A 181 -9.06 3.40 -10.88
N VAL A 182 -7.78 3.09 -11.14
CA VAL A 182 -7.26 1.72 -10.97
C VAL A 182 -7.43 1.23 -9.53
N MET A 183 -7.12 2.08 -8.55
CA MET A 183 -7.29 1.72 -7.13
C MET A 183 -8.76 1.51 -6.75
N LYS A 184 -9.67 2.32 -7.32
CA LYS A 184 -11.13 2.16 -7.15
C LYS A 184 -11.63 0.83 -7.74
N GLU A 185 -11.15 0.44 -8.90
CA GLU A 185 -11.48 -0.86 -9.51
C GLU A 185 -10.99 -2.03 -8.64
N LEU A 186 -9.80 -1.92 -8.05
CA LEU A 186 -9.29 -2.93 -7.11
C LEU A 186 -10.17 -3.02 -5.84
N ALA A 187 -10.62 -1.89 -5.30
CA ALA A 187 -11.54 -1.86 -4.17
C ALA A 187 -12.87 -2.57 -4.50
N GLN A 188 -13.40 -2.37 -5.70
CA GLN A 188 -14.63 -3.02 -6.18
C GLN A 188 -14.48 -4.55 -6.39
N GLN A 189 -13.24 -5.04 -6.48
CA GLN A 189 -12.90 -6.47 -6.58
C GLN A 189 -12.54 -7.08 -5.22
N ASP A 190 -12.95 -6.45 -4.11
CA ASP A 190 -12.69 -6.88 -2.74
C ASP A 190 -11.18 -7.02 -2.40
N MET A 191 -10.30 -6.28 -3.10
CA MET A 191 -8.87 -6.24 -2.76
C MET A 191 -8.68 -5.52 -1.43
N THR A 192 -8.01 -6.18 -0.49
CA THR A 192 -7.64 -5.57 0.78
C THR A 192 -6.53 -4.55 0.56
N MET A 193 -6.71 -3.33 1.03
CA MET A 193 -5.76 -2.24 0.80
C MET A 193 -5.55 -1.37 2.04
N ILE A 194 -4.30 -0.94 2.27
CA ILE A 194 -3.97 0.13 3.22
C ILE A 194 -3.26 1.24 2.43
N ILE A 195 -3.79 2.44 2.48
CA ILE A 195 -3.42 3.52 1.58
C ILE A 195 -3.03 4.76 2.40
N VAL A 196 -1.76 5.15 2.37
CA VAL A 196 -1.36 6.48 2.82
C VAL A 196 -1.65 7.45 1.68
N THR A 197 -2.53 8.42 1.91
CA THR A 197 -2.95 9.35 0.86
C THR A 197 -3.27 10.73 1.42
N HIS A 198 -3.21 11.74 0.54
CA HIS A 198 -3.72 13.09 0.74
C HIS A 198 -4.98 13.37 -0.10
N GLU A 199 -5.46 12.37 -0.84
CA GLU A 199 -6.65 12.46 -1.69
C GLU A 199 -7.92 12.26 -0.85
N MET A 200 -8.47 13.35 -0.29
CA MET A 200 -9.60 13.28 0.65
C MET A 200 -10.87 12.73 0.01
N GLU A 201 -11.16 13.11 -1.24
CA GLU A 201 -12.32 12.59 -1.98
C GLU A 201 -12.21 11.08 -2.23
N PHE A 202 -11.01 10.58 -2.52
CA PHE A 202 -10.78 9.15 -2.63
C PHE A 202 -11.01 8.46 -1.29
N ALA A 203 -10.41 8.97 -0.21
CA ALA A 203 -10.56 8.42 1.13
C ALA A 203 -12.04 8.39 1.57
N LYS A 204 -12.82 9.45 1.26
CA LYS A 204 -14.24 9.54 1.60
C LYS A 204 -15.11 8.56 0.81
N ASN A 205 -14.84 8.37 -0.49
CA ASN A 205 -15.76 7.69 -1.40
C ASN A 205 -15.39 6.23 -1.70
N VAL A 206 -14.15 5.81 -1.45
CA VAL A 206 -13.65 4.47 -1.80
C VAL A 206 -13.28 3.64 -0.59
N SER A 207 -12.78 4.27 0.48
CA SER A 207 -12.41 3.53 1.70
C SER A 207 -13.65 3.08 2.48
N ASN A 208 -13.54 1.99 3.21
CA ASN A 208 -14.52 1.58 4.21
C ASN A 208 -14.07 1.88 5.64
N GLN A 209 -12.78 2.19 5.82
CA GLN A 209 -12.22 2.65 7.10
C GLN A 209 -11.25 3.81 6.91
N ILE A 210 -11.25 4.73 7.85
CA ILE A 210 -10.25 5.80 8.00
C ILE A 210 -9.48 5.57 9.29
N TRP A 211 -8.16 5.51 9.17
CA TRP A 211 -7.25 5.56 10.31
C TRP A 211 -6.57 6.92 10.33
N PHE A 212 -6.79 7.67 11.39
CA PHE A 212 -6.12 8.96 11.56
C PHE A 212 -4.92 8.81 12.48
N MET A 213 -3.73 9.07 11.93
CA MET A 213 -2.46 8.95 12.65
C MET A 213 -1.86 10.32 12.91
N ASP A 214 -1.59 10.63 14.17
CA ASP A 214 -0.91 11.84 14.61
C ASP A 214 -0.11 11.55 15.89
N ASP A 215 0.99 12.29 16.11
CA ASP A 215 1.90 12.12 17.26
C ASP A 215 2.31 10.65 17.49
N GLY A 216 2.58 9.90 16.43
CA GLY A 216 3.00 8.50 16.50
C GLY A 216 1.94 7.53 17.04
N LYS A 217 0.65 7.89 16.97
CA LYS A 217 -0.48 7.06 17.39
C LYS A 217 -1.59 7.05 16.35
N ILE A 218 -2.29 5.95 16.22
CA ILE A 218 -3.58 5.91 15.52
C ILE A 218 -4.62 6.46 16.52
N GLN A 219 -4.99 7.73 16.35
CA GLN A 219 -5.89 8.43 17.26
C GLN A 219 -7.36 8.11 17.02
N GLU A 220 -7.70 7.80 15.75
CA GLU A 220 -9.06 7.44 15.38
C GLU A 220 -9.05 6.31 14.35
N GLN A 221 -10.00 5.41 14.50
CA GLN A 221 -10.37 4.38 13.53
C GLN A 221 -11.88 4.46 13.37
N GLN A 222 -12.37 4.89 12.20
CA GLN A 222 -13.77 5.17 11.96
C GLN A 222 -14.17 4.85 10.51
N THR A 223 -15.48 4.79 10.27
CA THR A 223 -15.99 4.86 8.89
C THR A 223 -15.66 6.22 8.26
N PRO A 224 -15.61 6.34 6.93
CA PRO A 224 -15.41 7.64 6.27
C PRO A 224 -16.42 8.69 6.75
N GLU A 225 -17.71 8.38 6.77
CA GLU A 225 -18.75 9.27 7.27
C GLU A 225 -18.44 9.75 8.71
N GLY A 226 -18.12 8.80 9.60
CA GLY A 226 -17.79 9.12 10.99
C GLY A 226 -16.59 10.06 11.11
N PHE A 227 -15.54 9.83 10.33
CA PHE A 227 -14.32 10.65 10.38
C PHE A 227 -14.52 12.05 9.77
N PHE A 228 -15.14 12.14 8.60
CA PHE A 228 -15.28 13.41 7.88
C PHE A 228 -16.39 14.31 8.46
N GLU A 229 -17.46 13.75 9.01
CA GLU A 229 -18.58 14.51 9.54
C GLU A 229 -18.54 14.68 11.07
N HIS A 230 -17.98 13.69 11.77
CA HIS A 230 -17.95 13.63 13.24
C HIS A 230 -16.56 13.27 13.80
N PRO A 231 -15.48 14.02 13.45
CA PRO A 231 -14.16 13.75 14.00
C PRO A 231 -14.15 13.90 15.51
N LYS A 232 -13.57 12.92 16.22
CA LYS A 232 -13.63 12.85 17.69
C LYS A 232 -12.55 13.68 18.35
N THR A 233 -11.32 13.65 17.81
CA THR A 233 -10.16 14.31 18.39
C THR A 233 -9.99 15.74 17.87
N ASP A 234 -9.44 16.63 18.67
CA ASP A 234 -9.15 17.99 18.24
C ASP A 234 -8.07 18.03 17.16
N ASN A 235 -7.17 17.04 17.13
CA ASN A 235 -6.16 16.90 16.10
C ASN A 235 -6.81 16.57 14.74
N ALA A 236 -7.77 15.64 14.70
CA ALA A 236 -8.53 15.32 13.48
C ALA A 236 -9.34 16.52 12.99
N LYS A 237 -10.03 17.25 13.88
CA LYS A 237 -10.76 18.48 13.54
C LYS A 237 -9.84 19.53 12.91
N ARG A 238 -8.68 19.77 13.52
CA ARG A 238 -7.66 20.70 12.99
C ARG A 238 -7.05 20.23 11.67
N PHE A 239 -6.87 18.92 11.51
CA PHE A 239 -6.38 18.36 10.26
C PHE A 239 -7.39 18.59 9.13
N LEU A 240 -8.65 18.21 9.34
CA LEU A 240 -9.72 18.36 8.34
C LEU A 240 -9.96 19.84 7.98
N SER A 241 -9.96 20.76 8.95
CA SER A 241 -10.14 22.20 8.68
C SER A 241 -9.04 22.84 7.81
N LYS A 242 -7.91 22.16 7.62
CA LYS A 242 -6.81 22.61 6.72
C LYS A 242 -6.85 21.96 5.34
N MET A 243 -7.62 20.88 5.20
CA MET A 243 -7.65 20.06 3.99
C MET A 243 -8.94 20.26 3.18
N ILE A 244 -9.98 20.79 3.82
CA ILE A 244 -11.29 21.11 3.26
C ILE A 244 -11.55 22.60 3.45
#